data_795031c35c61164765dd4c614de86a12
#
_entry.id   795031c35c61164765dd4c614de86a12
#
_cell.length_a   1.000
_cell.length_b   1.000
_cell.length_c   1.000
_cell.angle_alpha   90.00
_cell.angle_beta   90.00
_cell.angle_gamma   90.00
#
_symmetry.space_group_name_H-M   'P 1'
#
loop_
_entity.id
_entity.type
_entity.pdbx_description
1 polymer ?
#
loop_
_entity_poly.entity_id
_entity_poly.type
_entity_poly.pdbx_seq_one_letter_code
_entity_poly.pdbx_strand_id
1 'polypeptide(L)'
;DMGASITMAKGAAEAELRPTVAVIGDSTFTHSGMTGLLDCCVDNVPVTIMILDNGITGMTGSQKSSATGRIESICQGIGVAPEHIRVINPLSSRLEENVKVIREELEYQGVSVIIPRRECIVWANKKRKLAKKQAK
;
A
#
# COMPACT_ATOMS: atom_id res chain seq x y z
N ASP A 1 1.90 -2.21 -16.82
CA ASP A 1 1.16 -3.40 -16.37
C ASP A 1 0.81 -3.30 -14.89
N MET A 2 -0.41 -3.70 -14.55
CA MET A 2 -0.86 -3.77 -13.17
C MET A 2 -0.04 -4.81 -12.38
N GLY A 3 0.52 -4.43 -11.25
CA GLY A 3 1.34 -5.30 -10.42
C GLY A 3 2.83 -5.34 -10.75
N ALA A 4 3.25 -4.87 -11.92
CA ALA A 4 4.64 -4.91 -12.35
C ALA A 4 5.62 -4.14 -11.44
N SER A 5 5.15 -3.14 -10.68
CA SER A 5 6.00 -2.38 -9.77
C SER A 5 6.70 -3.26 -8.74
N ILE A 6 6.01 -4.28 -8.20
CA ILE A 6 6.57 -5.17 -7.19
C ILE A 6 7.63 -6.09 -7.80
N THR A 7 7.33 -6.72 -8.94
CA THR A 7 8.28 -7.63 -9.60
C THR A 7 9.51 -6.92 -10.15
N MET A 8 9.33 -5.69 -10.65
CA MET A 8 10.47 -4.84 -11.05
C MET A 8 11.33 -4.44 -9.85
N ALA A 9 10.72 -4.08 -8.73
CA ALA A 9 11.44 -3.75 -7.51
C ALA A 9 12.18 -4.98 -6.95
N LYS A 10 11.58 -6.17 -7.00
CA LYS A 10 12.26 -7.42 -6.65
C LYS A 10 13.54 -7.57 -7.48
N GLY A 11 13.44 -7.53 -8.81
CA GLY A 11 14.61 -7.66 -9.69
C GLY A 11 15.67 -6.58 -9.44
N ALA A 12 15.26 -5.34 -9.15
CA ALA A 12 16.19 -4.27 -8.80
C ALA A 12 16.92 -4.55 -7.47
N ALA A 13 16.21 -5.03 -6.44
CA ALA A 13 16.79 -5.38 -5.15
C ALA A 13 17.73 -6.58 -5.24
N GLU A 14 17.41 -7.58 -6.06
CA GLU A 14 18.29 -8.73 -6.38
C GLU A 14 19.55 -8.30 -7.13
N ALA A 15 19.45 -7.27 -7.98
CA ALA A 15 20.58 -6.61 -8.62
C ALA A 15 21.34 -5.62 -7.71
N GLU A 16 21.12 -5.69 -6.38
CA GLU A 16 21.75 -4.87 -5.34
C GLU A 16 21.48 -3.36 -5.44
N LEU A 17 20.48 -2.94 -6.19
CA LEU A 17 20.01 -1.55 -6.20
C LEU A 17 19.19 -1.30 -4.91
N ARG A 18 19.78 -0.59 -3.95
CA ARG A 18 19.17 -0.33 -2.64
C ARG A 18 19.27 1.15 -2.23
N PRO A 19 18.30 1.69 -1.52
CA PRO A 19 17.00 1.08 -1.16
C PRO A 19 16.08 0.96 -2.37
N THR A 20 15.25 -0.10 -2.42
CA THR A 20 14.28 -0.32 -3.49
C THR A 20 12.86 -0.24 -2.96
N VAL A 21 12.03 0.54 -3.63
CA VAL A 21 10.63 0.76 -3.26
C VAL A 21 9.71 0.47 -4.44
N ALA A 22 8.70 -0.36 -4.20
CA ALA A 22 7.56 -0.51 -5.11
C ALA A 22 6.37 0.31 -4.62
N VAL A 23 5.66 0.98 -5.51
CA VAL A 23 4.41 1.68 -5.18
C VAL A 23 3.26 1.07 -5.98
N ILE A 24 2.14 0.78 -5.31
CA ILE A 24 0.97 0.15 -5.90
C ILE A 24 -0.30 0.66 -5.21
N GLY A 25 -1.42 0.77 -5.95
CA GLY A 25 -2.73 1.08 -5.36
C GLY A 25 -3.36 -0.16 -4.72
N ASP A 26 -4.24 0.04 -3.75
CA ASP A 26 -4.95 -0.99 -2.98
C ASP A 26 -5.71 -2.00 -3.88
N SER A 27 -6.47 -1.51 -4.85
CA SER A 27 -7.23 -2.35 -5.79
C SER A 27 -6.31 -3.12 -6.73
N THR A 28 -5.23 -2.49 -7.22
CA THR A 28 -4.23 -3.13 -8.07
C THR A 28 -3.46 -4.19 -7.29
N PHE A 29 -3.17 -3.93 -6.02
CA PHE A 29 -2.52 -4.89 -5.13
C PHE A 29 -3.33 -6.19 -5.00
N THR A 30 -4.63 -6.09 -4.69
CA THR A 30 -5.49 -7.28 -4.57
C THR A 30 -5.80 -7.95 -5.91
N HIS A 31 -5.69 -7.24 -7.03
CA HIS A 31 -5.87 -7.82 -8.37
C HIS A 31 -4.64 -8.61 -8.84
N SER A 32 -3.43 -8.04 -8.70
CA SER A 32 -2.23 -8.59 -9.34
C SER A 32 -0.92 -8.36 -8.56
N GLY A 33 -0.96 -7.72 -7.38
CA GLY A 33 0.24 -7.44 -6.58
C GLY A 33 0.58 -8.54 -5.58
N MET A 34 -0.41 -9.34 -5.13
CA MET A 34 -0.22 -10.34 -4.08
C MET A 34 0.79 -11.43 -4.48
N THR A 35 0.78 -11.87 -5.71
CA THR A 35 1.73 -12.88 -6.22
C THR A 35 3.16 -12.38 -6.22
N GLY A 36 3.38 -11.11 -6.61
CA GLY A 36 4.70 -10.48 -6.55
C GLY A 36 5.20 -10.31 -5.11
N LEU A 37 4.31 -9.96 -4.17
CA LEU A 37 4.66 -9.88 -2.76
C LEU A 37 5.02 -11.25 -2.18
N LEU A 38 4.27 -12.30 -2.52
CA LEU A 38 4.57 -13.67 -2.11
C LEU A 38 5.96 -14.09 -2.57
N ASP A 39 6.29 -13.80 -3.83
CA ASP A 39 7.59 -14.11 -4.40
C ASP A 39 8.75 -13.36 -3.69
N CYS A 40 8.53 -12.08 -3.33
CA CYS A 40 9.48 -11.34 -2.50
C CYS A 40 9.67 -11.98 -1.11
N CYS A 41 8.58 -12.45 -0.48
CA CYS A 41 8.64 -13.07 0.84
C CYS A 41 9.35 -14.44 0.82
N VAL A 42 9.12 -15.24 -0.23
CA VAL A 42 9.77 -16.56 -0.40
C VAL A 42 11.28 -16.41 -0.48
N ASP A 43 11.76 -15.43 -1.24
CA ASP A 43 13.19 -15.19 -1.43
C ASP A 43 13.79 -14.23 -0.38
N ASN A 44 12.95 -13.73 0.54
CA ASN A 44 13.32 -12.73 1.57
C ASN A 44 14.11 -11.54 1.02
N VAL A 45 13.63 -10.98 -0.10
CA VAL A 45 14.29 -9.88 -0.79
C VAL A 45 14.14 -8.57 -0.02
N PRO A 46 15.18 -7.77 0.23
CA PRO A 46 15.08 -6.49 0.93
C PRO A 46 14.42 -5.43 0.03
N VAL A 47 13.09 -5.36 0.12
CA VAL A 47 12.25 -4.45 -0.65
C VAL A 47 11.14 -3.87 0.21
N THR A 48 10.88 -2.57 0.06
CA THR A 48 9.75 -1.90 0.70
C THR A 48 8.62 -1.73 -0.30
N ILE A 49 7.43 -2.23 0.03
CA ILE A 49 6.23 -2.12 -0.81
C ILE A 49 5.27 -1.12 -0.20
N MET A 50 4.98 -0.05 -0.93
CA MET A 50 4.05 0.99 -0.50
C MET A 50 2.69 0.79 -1.16
N ILE A 51 1.67 0.40 -0.37
CA ILE A 51 0.30 0.15 -0.86
C ILE A 51 -0.57 1.36 -0.53
N LEU A 52 -0.92 2.15 -1.54
CA LEU A 52 -1.72 3.35 -1.40
C LEU A 52 -3.20 2.98 -1.18
N ASP A 53 -3.66 3.04 0.08
CA ASP A 53 -5.02 2.69 0.48
C ASP A 53 -5.92 3.92 0.55
N ASN A 54 -6.74 4.12 -0.47
CA ASN A 54 -7.76 5.16 -0.51
C ASN A 54 -9.19 4.63 -0.25
N GLY A 55 -9.33 3.32 -0.01
CA GLY A 55 -10.57 2.63 0.30
C GLY A 55 -11.54 2.46 -0.86
N ILE A 56 -11.17 2.90 -2.07
CA ILE A 56 -12.04 2.83 -3.25
C ILE A 56 -11.26 2.51 -4.53
N THR A 57 -11.95 1.90 -5.49
CA THR A 57 -11.47 1.77 -6.87
C THR A 57 -11.83 3.04 -7.65
N GLY A 58 -10.91 4.02 -7.65
CA GLY A 58 -11.18 5.38 -8.15
C GLY A 58 -11.46 5.46 -9.65
N MET A 59 -10.75 4.68 -10.46
CA MET A 59 -10.77 4.79 -11.93
C MET A 59 -12.05 4.24 -12.57
N THR A 60 -12.80 3.38 -11.89
CA THR A 60 -13.97 2.68 -12.45
C THR A 60 -15.30 3.11 -11.84
N GLY A 61 -15.34 4.27 -11.16
CA GLY A 61 -16.60 4.83 -10.62
C GLY A 61 -16.74 4.81 -9.12
N SER A 62 -15.64 4.71 -8.39
CA SER A 62 -15.60 4.81 -6.92
C SER A 62 -16.31 3.65 -6.20
N GLN A 63 -16.20 2.43 -6.71
CA GLN A 63 -16.64 1.24 -6.00
C GLN A 63 -15.75 0.98 -4.77
N LYS A 64 -16.30 0.24 -3.80
CA LYS A 64 -15.54 -0.22 -2.65
C LYS A 64 -14.41 -1.12 -3.12
N SER A 65 -13.18 -0.83 -2.71
CA SER A 65 -12.04 -1.71 -2.98
C SER A 65 -12.21 -3.05 -2.24
N SER A 66 -11.91 -4.16 -2.89
CA SER A 66 -11.87 -5.48 -2.24
C SER A 66 -10.79 -5.58 -1.16
N ALA A 67 -9.79 -4.70 -1.22
CA ALA A 67 -8.73 -4.57 -0.23
C ALA A 67 -9.18 -3.88 1.06
N THR A 68 -10.31 -3.16 1.06
CA THR A 68 -10.73 -2.32 2.19
C THR A 68 -10.79 -3.11 3.50
N GLY A 69 -9.95 -2.73 4.47
CA GLY A 69 -9.86 -3.33 5.79
C GLY A 69 -9.23 -4.74 5.81
N ARG A 70 -8.53 -5.16 4.74
CA ARG A 70 -7.94 -6.50 4.60
C ARG A 70 -6.46 -6.49 4.25
N ILE A 71 -5.89 -5.36 3.89
CA ILE A 71 -4.51 -5.28 3.37
C ILE A 71 -3.52 -5.85 4.37
N GLU A 72 -3.59 -5.47 5.65
CA GLU A 72 -2.68 -5.93 6.70
C GLU A 72 -2.75 -7.46 6.86
N SER A 73 -3.96 -8.01 6.98
CA SER A 73 -4.15 -9.46 7.14
C SER A 73 -3.72 -10.24 5.88
N ILE A 74 -3.89 -9.68 4.69
CA ILE A 74 -3.40 -10.27 3.44
C ILE A 74 -1.87 -10.28 3.45
N CYS A 75 -1.22 -9.16 3.74
CA CYS A 75 0.25 -9.07 3.78
C CYS A 75 0.85 -10.03 4.81
N GLN A 76 0.25 -10.09 6.01
CA GLN A 76 0.65 -11.03 7.05
C GLN A 76 0.47 -12.49 6.60
N GLY A 77 -0.67 -12.82 5.98
CA GLY A 77 -0.95 -14.16 5.46
C GLY A 77 -0.02 -14.58 4.32
N ILE A 78 0.53 -13.63 3.58
CA ILE A 78 1.52 -13.86 2.51
C ILE A 78 2.91 -14.14 3.10
N GLY A 79 3.22 -13.65 4.32
CA GLY A 79 4.48 -13.91 4.99
C GLY A 79 5.26 -12.66 5.39
N VAL A 80 4.71 -11.45 5.23
CA VAL A 80 5.34 -10.24 5.76
C VAL A 80 5.27 -10.25 7.29
N ALA A 81 6.40 -9.99 7.96
CA ALA A 81 6.47 -9.93 9.41
C ALA A 81 5.55 -8.80 9.94
N PRO A 82 4.71 -9.07 10.95
CA PRO A 82 3.70 -8.09 11.41
C PRO A 82 4.27 -6.74 11.82
N GLU A 83 5.47 -6.72 12.41
CA GLU A 83 6.19 -5.52 12.82
C GLU A 83 6.66 -4.66 11.64
N HIS A 84 6.76 -5.25 10.45
CA HIS A 84 7.12 -4.60 9.19
C HIS A 84 5.91 -4.32 8.28
N ILE A 85 4.70 -4.38 8.82
CA ILE A 85 3.46 -3.90 8.17
C ILE A 85 3.05 -2.61 8.86
N ARG A 86 3.36 -1.47 8.26
CA ARG A 86 3.23 -0.15 8.89
C ARG A 86 2.13 0.67 8.21
N VAL A 87 1.10 1.02 8.95
CA VAL A 87 0.04 1.92 8.47
C VAL A 87 0.42 3.36 8.83
N ILE A 88 0.44 4.24 7.84
CA ILE A 88 0.74 5.66 8.04
C ILE A 88 -0.40 6.54 7.51
N ASN A 89 -0.52 7.74 8.08
CA ASN A 89 -1.48 8.73 7.61
C ASN A 89 -0.75 9.83 6.83
N PRO A 90 -0.94 9.95 5.50
CA PRO A 90 -0.19 10.89 4.66
C PRO A 90 -0.71 12.34 4.77
N LEU A 91 -0.81 12.85 6.00
CA LEU A 91 -1.12 14.25 6.28
C LEU A 91 0.18 15.04 6.53
N SER A 92 0.22 16.30 6.10
CA SER A 92 1.37 17.19 6.35
C SER A 92 1.69 17.34 7.82
N SER A 93 0.67 17.31 8.70
CA SER A 93 0.84 17.35 10.16
C SER A 93 1.51 16.10 10.75
N ARG A 94 1.64 15.04 9.98
CA ARG A 94 2.29 13.78 10.37
C ARG A 94 3.60 13.53 9.61
N LEU A 95 4.14 14.54 8.97
CA LEU A 95 5.29 14.38 8.06
C LEU A 95 6.51 13.79 8.79
N GLU A 96 6.87 14.31 9.94
CA GLU A 96 8.05 13.85 10.68
C GLU A 96 7.92 12.39 11.13
N GLU A 97 6.73 12.02 11.66
CA GLU A 97 6.41 10.65 12.06
C GLU A 97 6.48 9.70 10.85
N ASN A 98 5.86 10.10 9.72
CA ASN A 98 5.86 9.30 8.50
C ASN A 98 7.27 9.11 7.93
N VAL A 99 8.09 10.17 7.91
CA VAL A 99 9.48 10.11 7.45
C VAL A 99 10.30 9.13 8.29
N LYS A 100 10.12 9.14 9.61
CA LYS A 100 10.78 8.20 10.51
C LYS A 100 10.42 6.75 10.16
N VAL A 101 9.13 6.44 10.06
CA VAL A 101 8.65 5.09 9.70
C VAL A 101 9.20 4.65 8.34
N ILE A 102 9.14 5.53 7.33
CA ILE A 102 9.63 5.20 5.99
C ILE A 102 11.14 4.88 6.03
N ARG A 103 11.94 5.67 6.75
CA ARG A 103 13.38 5.42 6.87
C ARG A 103 13.68 4.10 7.56
N GLU A 104 13.00 3.79 8.66
CA GLU A 104 13.13 2.52 9.37
C GLU A 104 12.90 1.33 8.44
N GLU A 105 11.83 1.37 7.63
CA GLU A 105 11.51 0.28 6.72
C GLU A 105 12.44 0.21 5.48
N LEU A 106 12.99 1.35 5.03
CA LEU A 106 13.98 1.36 3.94
C LEU A 106 15.33 0.76 4.35
N GLU A 107 15.67 0.82 5.64
CA GLU A 107 16.91 0.26 6.20
C GLU A 107 16.76 -1.23 6.54
N TYR A 108 15.52 -1.72 6.64
CA TYR A 108 15.25 -3.13 6.96
C TYR A 108 15.72 -4.06 5.82
N GLN A 109 16.40 -5.16 6.20
CA GLN A 109 17.00 -6.12 5.26
C GLN A 109 16.07 -7.30 4.98
N GLY A 110 14.81 -7.01 4.69
CA GLY A 110 13.77 -7.98 4.36
C GLY A 110 12.59 -7.31 3.67
N VAL A 111 11.50 -8.05 3.51
CA VAL A 111 10.28 -7.52 2.91
C VAL A 111 9.52 -6.69 3.93
N SER A 112 9.27 -5.42 3.62
CA SER A 112 8.43 -4.54 4.42
C SER A 112 7.27 -3.95 3.61
N VAL A 113 6.18 -3.62 4.28
CA VAL A 113 4.99 -3.03 3.68
C VAL A 113 4.60 -1.76 4.43
N ILE A 114 4.50 -0.66 3.71
CA ILE A 114 3.97 0.60 4.22
C ILE A 114 2.60 0.84 3.57
N ILE A 115 1.59 1.18 4.37
CA ILE A 115 0.23 1.43 3.91
C ILE A 115 -0.16 2.87 4.22
N PRO A 116 0.11 3.82 3.31
CA PRO A 116 -0.44 5.16 3.41
C PRO A 116 -1.96 5.10 3.25
N ARG A 117 -2.69 5.28 4.36
CA ARG A 117 -4.15 5.17 4.38
C ARG A 117 -4.82 6.51 4.52
N ARG A 118 -5.62 6.89 3.53
CA ARG A 118 -6.44 8.09 3.57
C ARG A 118 -7.63 7.99 2.62
N GLU A 119 -8.83 8.32 3.11
CA GLU A 119 -10.03 8.34 2.27
C GLU A 119 -9.86 9.29 1.08
N CYS A 120 -10.30 8.85 -0.10
CA CYS A 120 -10.29 9.66 -1.31
C CYS A 120 -11.12 10.94 -1.14
N ILE A 121 -10.50 12.11 -1.40
CA ILE A 121 -11.14 13.44 -1.24
C ILE A 121 -12.39 13.57 -2.12
N VAL A 122 -12.35 13.04 -3.34
CA VAL A 122 -13.48 13.09 -4.28
C VAL A 122 -14.67 12.31 -3.72
N TRP A 123 -14.41 11.13 -3.17
CA TRP A 123 -15.45 10.29 -2.56
C TRP A 123 -16.01 10.90 -1.29
N ALA A 124 -15.17 11.44 -0.41
CA ALA A 124 -15.60 12.14 0.80
C ALA A 124 -16.53 13.31 0.46
N ASN A 125 -16.19 14.09 -0.56
CA ASN A 125 -17.02 15.19 -1.03
C ASN A 125 -18.35 14.70 -1.64
N LYS A 126 -18.35 13.59 -2.37
CA LYS A 126 -19.56 12.97 -2.92
C LYS A 126 -20.50 12.50 -1.81
N LYS A 127 -19.98 11.83 -0.77
CA LYS A 127 -20.73 11.41 0.42
C LYS A 127 -21.40 12.62 1.10
N ARG A 128 -20.65 13.71 1.32
CA ARG A 128 -21.16 14.92 1.95
C ARG A 128 -22.30 15.55 1.14
N LYS A 129 -22.22 15.57 -0.18
CA LYS A 129 -23.27 16.07 -1.07
C LYS A 129 -24.53 15.20 -1.02
N LEU A 130 -24.37 13.88 -0.99
CA LEU A 130 -25.50 12.93 -0.88
C LEU A 130 -26.22 13.05 0.46
N ALA A 131 -25.48 13.11 1.57
CA ALA A 131 -26.06 13.30 2.90
C ALA A 131 -26.87 14.59 3.03
N LYS A 132 -26.38 15.69 2.42
CA LYS A 132 -27.13 16.97 2.38
C LYS A 132 -28.41 16.91 1.53
N LYS A 133 -28.50 16.01 0.54
CA LYS A 133 -29.71 15.82 -0.27
C LYS A 133 -30.76 14.95 0.41
N GLN A 134 -30.35 14.03 1.29
CA GLN A 134 -31.24 13.17 2.05
C GLN A 134 -31.82 13.85 3.32
N ALA A 135 -31.17 14.92 3.77
CA ALA A 135 -31.63 15.73 4.92
C ALA A 135 -32.58 16.89 4.54
N LYS A 136 -32.96 17.00 3.27
CA LYS A 136 -34.00 17.92 2.75
C LYS A 136 -35.23 17.15 2.30
#